data_70b6891fe4701dd79253f8d61d993b21
#
_entry.id   70b6891fe4701dd79253f8d61d993b21
#
_cell.length_a   1.000
_cell.length_b   1.000
_cell.length_c   1.000
_cell.angle_alpha   90.00
_cell.angle_beta   90.00
_cell.angle_gamma   90.00
#
_symmetry.space_group_name_H-M   'P 1'
#
loop_
_entity.id
_entity.type
_entity.pdbx_description
1 polymer ?
#
loop_
_entity_poly.entity_id
_entity_poly.type
_entity_poly.pdbx_seq_one_letter_code
_entity_poly.pdbx_strand_id
1 'polypeptide(L)'
;MSSDKCYAAIDLGTNSCRLLICNQDGKELCKETVSTRLGEGMYKNMAFTSEAIERGVKCFYDFKQIMDRYNIVKCRAIATASCRMAANGEEFIRKVYGESMIRLEVIDAYEEARLNLKGALSHVQGKTKYVVLFDMGGGSTEITLATNTSNPQILHTVSIPWGARNSSEAFELVEYTPENAGKLAREIKSYVDAFVRNSALDLSLIHISEPTRH
;
A
#
# COMPACT_ATOMS: atom_id res chain seq x y z
N MET A 1 19.81 -13.70 -23.79
CA MET A 1 18.60 -13.28 -23.06
C MET A 1 17.90 -14.56 -22.62
N SER A 2 17.58 -14.71 -21.34
CA SER A 2 16.85 -15.89 -20.85
C SER A 2 15.51 -15.97 -21.56
N SER A 3 15.15 -17.13 -22.10
CA SER A 3 13.85 -17.39 -22.73
C SER A 3 12.72 -17.52 -21.72
N ASP A 4 13.04 -17.42 -20.42
CA ASP A 4 12.11 -17.65 -19.33
C ASP A 4 11.09 -16.53 -19.25
N LYS A 5 9.83 -16.93 -19.14
CA LYS A 5 8.72 -16.00 -18.95
C LYS A 5 8.84 -15.33 -17.57
N CYS A 6 8.74 -14.01 -17.57
CA CYS A 6 8.79 -13.21 -16.34
C CYS A 6 7.46 -12.47 -16.13
N TYR A 7 7.20 -12.18 -14.87
CA TYR A 7 6.02 -11.47 -14.41
C TYR A 7 6.47 -10.25 -13.59
N ALA A 8 5.84 -9.11 -13.81
CA ALA A 8 6.13 -7.89 -13.09
C ALA A 8 4.92 -7.45 -12.25
N ALA A 9 5.19 -6.97 -11.05
CA ALA A 9 4.24 -6.29 -10.20
C ALA A 9 4.80 -4.92 -9.82
N ILE A 10 3.97 -3.88 -9.91
CA ILE A 10 4.31 -2.53 -9.46
C ILE A 10 3.27 -2.11 -8.42
N ASP A 11 3.74 -1.62 -7.28
CA ASP A 11 2.95 -1.09 -6.17
C ASP A 11 3.30 0.37 -5.95
N LEU A 12 2.37 1.27 -6.25
CA LEU A 12 2.50 2.70 -6.05
C LEU A 12 1.74 3.13 -4.79
N GLY A 13 2.48 3.32 -3.72
CA GLY A 13 1.96 3.91 -2.49
C GLY A 13 2.15 5.44 -2.44
N THR A 14 1.73 6.02 -1.33
CA THR A 14 1.83 7.47 -1.08
C THR A 14 3.28 7.97 -0.98
N ASN A 15 4.19 7.15 -0.48
CA ASN A 15 5.58 7.54 -0.25
C ASN A 15 6.57 6.86 -1.19
N SER A 16 6.32 5.63 -1.59
CA SER A 16 7.24 4.83 -2.39
C SER A 16 6.53 4.07 -3.50
N CYS A 17 7.26 3.78 -4.56
CA CYS A 17 6.86 2.91 -5.65
C CYS A 17 7.81 1.70 -5.66
N ARG A 18 7.25 0.50 -5.79
CA ARG A 18 8.01 -0.75 -5.77
C ARG A 18 7.78 -1.52 -7.06
N LEU A 19 8.86 -2.06 -7.61
CA LEU A 19 8.83 -3.02 -8.73
C LEU A 19 9.35 -4.36 -8.22
N LEU A 20 8.62 -5.43 -8.53
CA LEU A 20 9.06 -6.80 -8.35
C LEU A 20 8.96 -7.54 -9.68
N ILE A 21 10.03 -8.22 -10.09
CA ILE A 21 10.04 -9.12 -11.25
C ILE A 21 10.39 -10.51 -10.78
N CYS A 22 9.54 -11.49 -11.12
CA CYS A 22 9.75 -12.90 -10.82
C CYS A 22 9.71 -13.73 -12.10
N ASN A 23 10.40 -14.89 -12.10
CA ASN A 23 10.23 -15.90 -13.14
C ASN A 23 8.93 -16.70 -12.93
N GLN A 24 8.64 -17.64 -13.82
CA GLN A 24 7.44 -18.50 -13.76
C GLN A 24 7.35 -19.38 -12.48
N ASP A 25 8.48 -19.65 -11.82
CA ASP A 25 8.55 -20.45 -10.58
C ASP A 25 8.41 -19.58 -9.32
N GLY A 26 8.18 -18.26 -9.50
CA GLY A 26 8.06 -17.29 -8.40
C GLY A 26 9.39 -16.82 -7.81
N LYS A 27 10.52 -17.21 -8.43
CA LYS A 27 11.84 -16.74 -7.98
C LYS A 27 12.00 -15.26 -8.32
N GLU A 28 12.34 -14.45 -7.32
CA GLU A 28 12.67 -13.03 -7.48
C GLU A 28 13.91 -12.86 -8.37
N LEU A 29 13.77 -12.05 -9.41
CA LEU A 29 14.84 -11.70 -10.36
C LEU A 29 15.28 -10.25 -10.20
N CYS A 30 14.36 -9.36 -9.85
CA CYS A 30 14.62 -7.94 -9.63
C CYS A 30 13.62 -7.39 -8.61
N LYS A 31 14.11 -6.59 -7.69
CA LYS A 31 13.29 -5.84 -6.73
C LYS A 31 13.86 -4.44 -6.61
N GLU A 32 13.04 -3.43 -6.90
CA GLU A 32 13.39 -2.03 -6.81
C GLU A 32 12.41 -1.28 -5.93
N THR A 33 12.90 -0.31 -5.19
CA THR A 33 12.07 0.59 -4.39
C THR A 33 12.55 2.02 -4.57
N VAL A 34 11.64 2.88 -5.01
CA VAL A 34 11.90 4.30 -5.26
C VAL A 34 11.01 5.15 -4.35
N SER A 35 11.62 6.07 -3.59
CA SER A 35 10.89 7.05 -2.80
C SER A 35 10.35 8.16 -3.69
N THR A 36 9.15 7.98 -4.24
CA THR A 36 8.49 8.97 -5.10
C THR A 36 7.95 10.15 -4.33
N ARG A 37 7.61 9.94 -3.04
CA ARG A 37 6.96 10.93 -2.16
C ARG A 37 5.75 11.56 -2.84
N LEU A 38 4.94 10.74 -3.51
CA LEU A 38 3.81 11.21 -4.33
C LEU A 38 2.79 12.01 -3.50
N GLY A 39 2.57 11.62 -2.25
CA GLY A 39 1.67 12.32 -1.32
C GLY A 39 2.24 13.55 -0.64
N GLU A 40 3.45 14.01 -1.01
CA GLU A 40 4.07 15.19 -0.40
C GLU A 40 3.24 16.46 -0.67
N GLY A 41 2.84 17.16 0.41
CA GLY A 41 1.99 18.36 0.31
C GLY A 41 0.54 18.11 -0.09
N MET A 42 0.14 16.86 -0.37
CA MET A 42 -1.21 16.51 -0.84
C MET A 42 -2.29 16.83 0.20
N TYR A 43 -1.98 16.71 1.49
CA TYR A 43 -2.94 16.95 2.57
C TYR A 43 -3.62 18.33 2.49
N LYS A 44 -2.85 19.37 2.09
CA LYS A 44 -3.36 20.75 2.05
C LYS A 44 -4.32 21.01 0.90
N ASN A 45 -4.07 20.40 -0.25
CA ASN A 45 -4.76 20.74 -1.50
C ASN A 45 -5.56 19.58 -2.09
N MET A 46 -5.50 18.40 -1.48
CA MET A 46 -6.08 17.16 -2.00
C MET A 46 -5.65 16.88 -3.45
N ALA A 47 -4.44 17.28 -3.83
CA ALA A 47 -3.87 17.13 -5.16
C ALA A 47 -2.36 16.90 -5.09
N PHE A 48 -1.82 16.17 -6.04
CA PHE A 48 -0.37 16.02 -6.21
C PHE A 48 0.25 17.33 -6.66
N THR A 49 1.44 17.66 -6.15
CA THR A 49 2.23 18.77 -6.67
C THR A 49 2.86 18.39 -8.03
N SER A 50 3.23 19.39 -8.82
CA SER A 50 3.88 19.15 -10.12
C SER A 50 5.16 18.34 -9.97
N GLU A 51 5.96 18.65 -8.95
CA GLU A 51 7.21 17.95 -8.66
C GLU A 51 6.98 16.49 -8.24
N ALA A 52 5.90 16.22 -7.48
CA ALA A 52 5.53 14.86 -7.11
C ALA A 52 5.09 14.04 -8.34
N ILE A 53 4.32 14.65 -9.23
CA ILE A 53 3.94 14.03 -10.52
C ILE A 53 5.18 13.71 -11.36
N GLU A 54 6.11 14.64 -11.51
CA GLU A 54 7.34 14.43 -12.29
C GLU A 54 8.19 13.28 -11.71
N ARG A 55 8.36 13.24 -10.38
CA ARG A 55 9.08 12.14 -9.72
C ARG A 55 8.39 10.79 -9.94
N GLY A 56 7.06 10.78 -9.82
CA GLY A 56 6.27 9.57 -10.06
C GLY A 56 6.38 9.09 -11.51
N VAL A 57 6.18 9.96 -12.49
CA VAL A 57 6.29 9.63 -13.93
C VAL A 57 7.68 9.12 -14.26
N LYS A 58 8.74 9.82 -13.77
CA LYS A 58 10.12 9.36 -13.96
C LYS A 58 10.35 7.96 -13.39
N CYS A 59 9.80 7.64 -12.22
CA CYS A 59 9.92 6.32 -11.60
C CYS A 59 9.34 5.23 -12.53
N PHE A 60 8.17 5.45 -13.13
CA PHE A 60 7.57 4.49 -14.07
C PHE A 60 8.36 4.38 -15.36
N TYR A 61 8.92 5.47 -15.87
CA TYR A 61 9.84 5.43 -17.02
C TYR A 61 11.07 4.56 -16.71
N ASP A 62 11.71 4.78 -15.55
CA ASP A 62 12.89 4.01 -15.13
C ASP A 62 12.53 2.52 -14.93
N PHE A 63 11.38 2.21 -14.35
CA PHE A 63 10.88 0.84 -14.21
C PHE A 63 10.64 0.17 -15.57
N LYS A 64 10.11 0.91 -16.54
CA LYS A 64 9.97 0.39 -17.92
C LYS A 64 11.32 0.00 -18.51
N GLN A 65 12.37 0.83 -18.33
CA GLN A 65 13.72 0.52 -18.80
C GLN A 65 14.29 -0.74 -18.14
N ILE A 66 13.97 -0.96 -16.87
CA ILE A 66 14.36 -2.20 -16.16
C ILE A 66 13.58 -3.38 -16.74
N MET A 67 12.26 -3.28 -16.87
CA MET A 67 11.40 -4.35 -17.38
C MET A 67 11.75 -4.78 -18.78
N ASP A 68 12.23 -3.86 -19.64
CA ASP A 68 12.64 -4.16 -21.03
C ASP A 68 13.85 -5.09 -21.14
N ARG A 69 14.57 -5.30 -20.04
CA ARG A 69 15.68 -6.26 -19.98
C ARG A 69 15.22 -7.69 -19.72
N TYR A 70 13.93 -7.89 -19.43
CA TYR A 70 13.31 -9.16 -19.10
C TYR A 70 12.21 -9.52 -20.10
N ASN A 71 11.94 -10.81 -20.26
CA ASN A 71 10.82 -11.29 -21.08
C ASN A 71 9.51 -11.20 -20.27
N ILE A 72 9.03 -9.97 -20.04
CA ILE A 72 7.81 -9.73 -19.26
C ILE A 72 6.57 -10.12 -20.07
N VAL A 73 5.90 -11.21 -19.69
CA VAL A 73 4.67 -11.69 -20.33
C VAL A 73 3.41 -11.08 -19.72
N LYS A 74 3.49 -10.61 -18.46
CA LYS A 74 2.39 -9.95 -17.77
C LYS A 74 2.93 -8.97 -16.73
N CYS A 75 2.37 -7.77 -16.71
CA CYS A 75 2.61 -6.77 -15.67
C CYS A 75 1.28 -6.36 -15.04
N ARG A 76 1.24 -6.25 -13.70
CA ARG A 76 0.16 -5.57 -12.97
C ARG A 76 0.76 -4.41 -12.19
N ALA A 77 0.32 -3.20 -12.46
CA ALA A 77 0.69 -2.01 -11.72
C ALA A 77 -0.53 -1.45 -11.01
N ILE A 78 -0.43 -1.30 -9.70
CA ILE A 78 -1.52 -0.80 -8.85
C ILE A 78 -1.12 0.52 -8.18
N ALA A 79 -2.12 1.36 -7.92
CA ALA A 79 -2.00 2.57 -7.11
C ALA A 79 -3.07 2.54 -6.02
N THR A 80 -2.72 3.06 -4.86
CA THR A 80 -3.53 2.95 -3.65
C THR A 80 -4.08 4.31 -3.19
N ALA A 81 -4.18 4.55 -1.89
CA ALA A 81 -4.88 5.66 -1.25
C ALA A 81 -4.59 7.05 -1.86
N SER A 82 -3.33 7.39 -2.15
CA SER A 82 -2.99 8.72 -2.67
C SER A 82 -3.62 9.00 -4.02
N CYS A 83 -3.64 8.01 -4.93
CA CYS A 83 -4.29 8.17 -6.25
C CYS A 83 -5.81 8.19 -6.15
N ARG A 84 -6.40 7.48 -5.17
CA ARG A 84 -7.85 7.53 -4.91
C ARG A 84 -8.31 8.90 -4.45
N MET A 85 -7.49 9.58 -3.64
CA MET A 85 -7.85 10.85 -2.98
C MET A 85 -7.46 12.09 -3.78
N ALA A 86 -6.46 12.00 -4.65
CA ALA A 86 -5.95 13.17 -5.36
C ALA A 86 -6.90 13.62 -6.48
N ALA A 87 -7.31 14.88 -6.45
CA ALA A 87 -8.17 15.49 -7.47
C ALA A 87 -7.55 15.42 -8.89
N ASN A 88 -6.21 15.38 -8.99
CA ASN A 88 -5.47 15.24 -10.26
C ASN A 88 -4.88 13.84 -10.46
N GLY A 89 -5.41 12.83 -9.74
CA GLY A 89 -4.94 11.44 -9.86
C GLY A 89 -5.04 10.89 -11.28
N GLU A 90 -6.13 11.17 -11.99
CA GLU A 90 -6.30 10.73 -13.38
C GLU A 90 -5.30 11.39 -14.34
N GLU A 91 -4.95 12.65 -14.13
CA GLU A 91 -3.91 13.33 -14.91
C GLU A 91 -2.56 12.63 -14.75
N PHE A 92 -2.22 12.31 -13.50
CA PHE A 92 -1.00 11.57 -13.18
C PHE A 92 -0.98 10.21 -13.90
N ILE A 93 -2.06 9.43 -13.83
CA ILE A 93 -2.17 8.12 -14.49
C ILE A 93 -1.98 8.24 -16.01
N ARG A 94 -2.59 9.26 -16.63
CA ARG A 94 -2.40 9.51 -18.08
C ARG A 94 -0.94 9.82 -18.42
N LYS A 95 -0.26 10.64 -17.62
CA LYS A 95 1.16 10.97 -17.80
C LYS A 95 2.05 9.73 -17.64
N VAL A 96 1.79 8.90 -16.62
CA VAL A 96 2.50 7.62 -16.42
C VAL A 96 2.36 6.74 -17.66
N TYR A 97 1.14 6.58 -18.18
CA TYR A 97 0.92 5.76 -19.37
C TYR A 97 1.60 6.35 -20.61
N GLY A 98 1.54 7.65 -20.81
CA GLY A 98 2.18 8.34 -21.95
C GLY A 98 3.69 8.11 -22.01
N GLU A 99 4.36 8.12 -20.87
CA GLU A 99 5.83 8.02 -20.81
C GLU A 99 6.35 6.58 -20.67
N SER A 100 5.56 5.67 -20.10
CA SER A 100 6.04 4.31 -19.80
C SER A 100 5.26 3.19 -20.49
N MET A 101 4.10 3.48 -21.05
CA MET A 101 3.12 2.50 -21.55
C MET A 101 2.63 1.52 -20.46
N ILE A 102 2.92 1.77 -19.19
CA ILE A 102 2.45 0.97 -18.05
C ILE A 102 1.04 1.44 -17.67
N ARG A 103 0.08 0.51 -17.69
CA ARG A 103 -1.29 0.77 -17.24
C ARG A 103 -1.36 0.68 -15.73
N LEU A 104 -1.61 1.80 -15.08
CA LEU A 104 -1.75 1.91 -13.63
C LEU A 104 -3.22 1.79 -13.25
N GLU A 105 -3.54 0.79 -12.44
CA GLU A 105 -4.88 0.50 -11.92
C GLU A 105 -5.02 1.11 -10.52
N VAL A 106 -5.99 1.99 -10.30
CA VAL A 106 -6.31 2.46 -8.94
C VAL A 106 -7.24 1.43 -8.32
N ILE A 107 -6.75 0.76 -7.27
CA ILE A 107 -7.52 -0.25 -6.55
C ILE A 107 -8.26 0.37 -5.37
N ASP A 108 -9.40 -0.20 -5.00
CA ASP A 108 -10.12 0.20 -3.79
C ASP A 108 -9.47 -0.38 -2.51
N ALA A 109 -9.95 0.06 -1.36
CA ALA A 109 -9.41 -0.36 -0.07
C ALA A 109 -9.63 -1.85 0.21
N TYR A 110 -10.69 -2.45 -0.33
CA TYR A 110 -10.96 -3.88 -0.15
C TYR A 110 -9.96 -4.73 -0.95
N GLU A 111 -9.70 -4.38 -2.20
CA GLU A 111 -8.70 -5.07 -3.02
C GLU A 111 -7.29 -4.89 -2.46
N GLU A 112 -6.97 -3.70 -1.93
CA GLU A 112 -5.71 -3.44 -1.22
C GLU A 112 -5.56 -4.37 -0.01
N ALA A 113 -6.58 -4.44 0.86
CA ALA A 113 -6.60 -5.36 2.00
C ALA A 113 -6.47 -6.84 1.59
N ARG A 114 -7.12 -7.23 0.49
CA ARG A 114 -7.07 -8.60 -0.04
C ARG A 114 -5.66 -8.98 -0.54
N LEU A 115 -4.98 -8.06 -1.21
CA LEU A 115 -3.61 -8.28 -1.70
C LEU A 115 -2.63 -8.34 -0.53
N ASN A 116 -2.75 -7.43 0.44
CA ASN A 116 -1.93 -7.39 1.65
C ASN A 116 -2.11 -8.67 2.48
N LEU A 117 -3.36 -9.14 2.65
CA LEU A 117 -3.64 -10.39 3.33
C LEU A 117 -2.95 -11.58 2.67
N LYS A 118 -2.99 -11.69 1.33
CA LYS A 118 -2.29 -12.75 0.60
C LYS A 118 -0.78 -12.71 0.80
N GLY A 119 -0.19 -11.52 0.80
CA GLY A 119 1.24 -11.34 1.04
C GLY A 119 1.63 -11.70 2.47
N ALA A 120 0.87 -11.23 3.45
CA ALA A 120 1.18 -11.42 4.87
C ALA A 120 1.03 -12.87 5.34
N LEU A 121 -0.02 -13.57 4.87
CA LEU A 121 -0.31 -14.94 5.33
C LEU A 121 0.78 -15.95 4.99
N SER A 122 1.58 -15.70 3.96
CA SER A 122 2.74 -16.54 3.65
C SER A 122 3.81 -16.54 4.77
N HIS A 123 3.78 -15.54 5.66
CA HIS A 123 4.70 -15.35 6.77
C HIS A 123 4.07 -15.62 8.15
N VAL A 124 2.75 -15.81 8.23
CA VAL A 124 2.06 -16.08 9.49
C VAL A 124 2.35 -17.52 9.94
N GLN A 125 3.04 -17.63 11.09
CA GLN A 125 3.28 -18.90 11.76
C GLN A 125 2.25 -19.10 12.88
N GLY A 126 1.71 -20.30 12.97
CA GLY A 126 0.81 -20.68 14.05
C GLY A 126 -0.56 -21.16 13.57
N LYS A 127 -1.32 -21.76 14.51
CA LYS A 127 -2.63 -22.40 14.25
C LYS A 127 -3.79 -21.53 14.74
N THR A 128 -3.67 -20.21 14.68
CA THR A 128 -4.77 -19.31 15.04
C THR A 128 -5.89 -19.42 14.02
N LYS A 129 -7.13 -19.37 14.47
CA LYS A 129 -8.33 -19.43 13.62
C LYS A 129 -8.50 -18.14 12.81
N TYR A 130 -8.08 -17.03 13.38
CA TYR A 130 -8.21 -15.69 12.80
C TYR A 130 -6.87 -14.95 12.84
N VAL A 131 -6.74 -13.97 11.95
CA VAL A 131 -5.64 -13.01 11.94
C VAL A 131 -6.20 -11.60 11.86
N VAL A 132 -5.51 -10.68 12.52
CA VAL A 132 -5.70 -9.25 12.31
C VAL A 132 -4.45 -8.72 11.64
N LEU A 133 -4.60 -8.14 10.46
CA LEU A 133 -3.54 -7.51 9.70
C LEU A 133 -3.62 -6.00 9.89
N PHE A 134 -2.49 -5.41 10.23
CA PHE A 134 -2.27 -3.97 10.28
C PHE A 134 -1.33 -3.60 9.14
N ASP A 135 -1.80 -2.75 8.23
CA ASP A 135 -0.95 -2.18 7.17
C ASP A 135 -0.96 -0.66 7.27
N MET A 136 0.16 -0.11 7.75
CA MET A 136 0.34 1.33 7.86
C MET A 136 1.10 1.85 6.64
N GLY A 137 0.36 2.41 5.69
CA GLY A 137 0.92 3.11 4.55
C GLY A 137 1.36 4.55 4.85
N GLY A 138 1.70 5.29 3.81
CA GLY A 138 2.02 6.72 3.95
C GLY A 138 0.79 7.62 4.05
N GLY A 139 -0.33 7.24 3.45
CA GLY A 139 -1.57 8.04 3.36
C GLY A 139 -2.79 7.42 4.04
N SER A 140 -2.75 6.12 4.36
CA SER A 140 -3.83 5.40 5.03
C SER A 140 -3.27 4.31 5.93
N THR A 141 -4.13 3.76 6.79
CA THR A 141 -3.86 2.57 7.59
C THR A 141 -5.05 1.62 7.43
N GLU A 142 -4.79 0.41 6.97
CA GLU A 142 -5.78 -0.64 6.83
C GLU A 142 -5.71 -1.58 8.03
N ILE A 143 -6.89 -1.89 8.61
CA ILE A 143 -7.04 -2.94 9.63
C ILE A 143 -7.97 -3.99 9.06
N THR A 144 -7.48 -5.22 8.91
CA THR A 144 -8.23 -6.31 8.29
C THR A 144 -8.29 -7.52 9.23
N LEU A 145 -9.51 -7.96 9.55
CA LEU A 145 -9.77 -9.22 10.21
C LEU A 145 -10.08 -10.27 9.16
N ALA A 146 -9.39 -11.40 9.21
CA ALA A 146 -9.59 -12.48 8.27
C ALA A 146 -9.47 -13.87 8.92
N THR A 147 -9.97 -14.90 8.23
CA THR A 147 -9.71 -16.29 8.60
C THR A 147 -8.28 -16.68 8.24
N ASN A 148 -7.63 -17.47 9.11
CA ASN A 148 -6.31 -18.03 8.85
C ASN A 148 -6.44 -19.45 8.26
N THR A 149 -6.77 -19.50 6.98
CA THR A 149 -6.97 -20.74 6.24
C THR A 149 -6.23 -20.71 4.91
N SER A 150 -6.14 -21.84 4.21
CA SER A 150 -5.58 -21.91 2.85
C SER A 150 -6.35 -21.05 1.82
N ASN A 151 -7.62 -20.75 2.08
CA ASN A 151 -8.44 -19.81 1.30
C ASN A 151 -8.99 -18.73 2.26
N PRO A 152 -8.19 -17.73 2.62
CA PRO A 152 -8.54 -16.73 3.63
C PRO A 152 -9.72 -15.87 3.16
N GLN A 153 -10.66 -15.63 4.08
CA GLN A 153 -11.79 -14.74 3.86
C GLN A 153 -11.64 -13.50 4.73
N ILE A 154 -11.76 -12.32 4.14
CA ILE A 154 -11.88 -11.07 4.90
C ILE A 154 -13.25 -11.09 5.56
N LEU A 155 -13.25 -11.01 6.89
CA LEU A 155 -14.47 -10.93 7.71
C LEU A 155 -14.87 -9.47 7.93
N HIS A 156 -13.88 -8.61 8.16
CA HIS A 156 -14.09 -7.18 8.29
C HIS A 156 -12.81 -6.43 7.93
N THR A 157 -12.96 -5.25 7.31
CA THR A 157 -11.84 -4.35 7.04
C THR A 157 -12.27 -2.91 7.20
N VAL A 158 -11.33 -2.07 7.64
CA VAL A 158 -11.49 -0.62 7.70
C VAL A 158 -10.23 0.03 7.13
N SER A 159 -10.42 1.07 6.34
CA SER A 159 -9.32 1.95 5.91
C SER A 159 -9.47 3.28 6.66
N ILE A 160 -8.46 3.61 7.43
CA ILE A 160 -8.34 4.86 8.17
C ILE A 160 -7.56 5.82 7.28
N PRO A 161 -8.06 7.04 6.96
CA PRO A 161 -7.42 7.97 6.03
C PRO A 161 -6.20 8.70 6.65
N TRP A 162 -5.54 8.02 7.59
CA TRP A 162 -4.33 8.48 8.26
C TRP A 162 -3.25 7.40 8.17
N GLY A 163 -2.16 7.72 7.50
CA GLY A 163 -0.96 6.92 7.43
C GLY A 163 0.22 7.68 8.03
N ALA A 164 1.40 7.11 7.95
CA ALA A 164 2.59 7.67 8.60
C ALA A 164 2.93 9.09 8.11
N ARG A 165 2.72 9.37 6.81
CA ARG A 165 3.13 10.65 6.23
C ARG A 165 2.10 11.76 6.47
N ASN A 166 0.86 11.55 6.04
CA ASN A 166 -0.16 12.59 6.15
C ASN A 166 -0.51 12.90 7.62
N SER A 167 -0.44 11.92 8.52
CA SER A 167 -0.61 12.18 9.95
C SER A 167 0.58 12.99 10.52
N SER A 168 1.80 12.69 10.10
CA SER A 168 2.97 13.47 10.53
C SER A 168 2.87 14.94 10.07
N GLU A 169 2.41 15.18 8.84
CA GLU A 169 2.22 16.52 8.30
C GLU A 169 1.05 17.26 8.96
N ALA A 170 -0.09 16.57 9.18
CA ALA A 170 -1.32 17.18 9.70
C ALA A 170 -1.27 17.47 11.20
N PHE A 171 -0.62 16.62 11.97
CA PHE A 171 -0.57 16.70 13.44
C PHE A 171 0.81 17.11 13.95
N GLU A 172 1.71 17.57 13.07
CA GLU A 172 3.07 18.03 13.43
C GLU A 172 3.84 17.00 14.26
N LEU A 173 3.77 15.71 13.86
CA LEU A 173 4.39 14.60 14.58
C LEU A 173 5.87 14.38 14.20
N VAL A 174 6.59 15.43 13.80
CA VAL A 174 8.05 15.38 13.61
C VAL A 174 8.75 15.10 14.93
N GLU A 175 8.24 15.74 15.99
CA GLU A 175 8.62 15.45 17.36
C GLU A 175 7.38 14.93 18.13
N TYR A 176 7.58 13.85 18.92
CA TYR A 176 6.52 13.34 19.75
C TYR A 176 6.17 14.31 20.87
N THR A 177 4.92 14.77 20.88
CA THR A 177 4.32 15.43 22.03
C THR A 177 3.02 14.72 22.41
N PRO A 178 2.71 14.57 23.71
CA PRO A 178 1.44 13.96 24.14
C PRO A 178 0.22 14.67 23.56
N GLU A 179 0.29 15.98 23.36
CA GLU A 179 -0.79 16.78 22.79
C GLU A 179 -1.06 16.40 21.33
N ASN A 180 -0.01 16.39 20.49
CA ASN A 180 -0.14 16.10 19.05
C ASN A 180 -0.52 14.63 18.81
N ALA A 181 0.08 13.70 19.56
CA ALA A 181 -0.33 12.30 19.55
C ALA A 181 -1.79 12.13 20.01
N GLY A 182 -2.24 12.88 21.00
CA GLY A 182 -3.63 12.89 21.47
C GLY A 182 -4.62 13.42 20.42
N LYS A 183 -4.23 14.38 19.57
CA LYS A 183 -5.05 14.85 18.44
C LYS A 183 -5.27 13.71 17.43
N LEU A 184 -4.20 13.07 16.98
CA LEU A 184 -4.28 11.93 16.05
C LEU A 184 -5.10 10.78 16.68
N ALA A 185 -4.86 10.45 17.94
CA ALA A 185 -5.58 9.37 18.62
C ALA A 185 -7.10 9.61 18.63
N ARG A 186 -7.56 10.85 18.79
CA ARG A 186 -9.00 11.19 18.73
C ARG A 186 -9.57 10.99 17.33
N GLU A 187 -8.82 11.37 16.30
CA GLU A 187 -9.24 11.20 14.91
C GLU A 187 -9.40 9.71 14.51
N ILE A 188 -8.46 8.87 14.90
CA ILE A 188 -8.51 7.45 14.53
C ILE A 188 -9.46 6.63 15.42
N LYS A 189 -9.79 7.12 16.62
CA LYS A 189 -10.57 6.37 17.61
C LYS A 189 -11.93 5.87 17.07
N SER A 190 -12.65 6.70 16.34
CA SER A 190 -13.95 6.34 15.78
C SER A 190 -13.87 5.16 14.80
N TYR A 191 -12.80 5.10 13.99
CA TYR A 191 -12.56 4.00 13.04
C TYR A 191 -12.24 2.70 13.78
N VAL A 192 -11.36 2.78 14.79
CA VAL A 192 -10.97 1.62 15.60
C VAL A 192 -12.18 1.09 16.39
N ASP A 193 -12.94 1.97 17.05
CA ASP A 193 -14.13 1.59 17.80
C ASP A 193 -15.19 0.93 16.87
N ALA A 194 -15.37 1.44 15.66
CA ALA A 194 -16.27 0.85 14.68
C ALA A 194 -15.77 -0.53 14.23
N PHE A 195 -14.48 -0.67 13.97
CA PHE A 195 -13.88 -1.95 13.62
C PHE A 195 -14.09 -2.98 14.73
N VAL A 196 -13.79 -2.63 15.99
CA VAL A 196 -13.96 -3.52 17.14
C VAL A 196 -15.42 -3.97 17.30
N ARG A 197 -16.38 -3.03 17.26
CA ARG A 197 -17.82 -3.36 17.36
C ARG A 197 -18.30 -4.29 16.25
N ASN A 198 -17.85 -4.05 15.02
CA ASN A 198 -18.31 -4.79 13.84
C ASN A 198 -17.58 -6.12 13.65
N SER A 199 -16.42 -6.30 14.27
CA SER A 199 -15.66 -7.55 14.17
C SER A 199 -16.33 -8.73 14.87
N ALA A 200 -17.23 -8.48 15.82
CA ALA A 200 -17.91 -9.49 16.66
C ALA A 200 -16.95 -10.49 17.34
N LEU A 201 -15.66 -10.14 17.43
CA LEU A 201 -14.64 -10.96 18.08
C LEU A 201 -14.32 -10.42 19.46
N ASP A 202 -14.13 -11.35 20.39
CA ASP A 202 -13.46 -11.04 21.65
C ASP A 202 -11.95 -10.85 21.37
N LEU A 203 -11.55 -9.59 21.23
CA LEU A 203 -10.16 -9.22 20.93
C LEU A 203 -9.18 -9.57 22.06
N SER A 204 -9.66 -10.01 23.23
CA SER A 204 -8.80 -10.50 24.33
C SER A 204 -8.01 -11.76 23.94
N LEU A 205 -8.40 -12.44 22.87
CA LEU A 205 -7.78 -13.66 22.34
C LEU A 205 -6.75 -13.41 21.24
N ILE A 206 -6.45 -12.14 20.90
CA ILE A 206 -5.48 -11.81 19.85
C ILE A 206 -4.07 -11.85 20.43
N HIS A 207 -3.24 -12.77 19.94
CA HIS A 207 -1.80 -12.74 20.16
C HIS A 207 -1.18 -11.77 19.13
N ILE A 208 -0.54 -10.71 19.64
CA ILE A 208 0.22 -9.78 18.80
C ILE A 208 1.54 -10.45 18.44
N SER A 209 1.75 -10.76 17.17
CA SER A 209 3.06 -11.10 16.66
C SER A 209 3.85 -9.82 16.34
N GLU A 210 5.15 -9.84 16.58
CA GLU A 210 6.02 -8.69 16.35
C GLU A 210 5.97 -8.20 14.89
N PRO A 211 6.09 -6.86 14.66
CA PRO A 211 6.09 -6.31 13.31
C PRO A 211 7.31 -6.82 12.53
N THR A 212 7.07 -7.39 11.37
CA THR A 212 8.15 -7.68 10.42
C THR A 212 8.72 -6.37 9.89
N ARG A 213 9.95 -6.04 10.30
CA ARG A 213 10.69 -4.92 9.69
C ARG A 213 11.12 -5.33 8.29
N HIS A 214 10.67 -4.60 7.31
CA HIS A 214 11.13 -4.68 5.93
C HIS A 214 12.03 -3.48 5.61
#